data_45bf3ae1c30ce9ae03f9668e28bdcbe2
#
_entry.id   45bf3ae1c30ce9ae03f9668e28bdcbe2
#
_cell.length_a   1.000
_cell.length_b   1.000
_cell.length_c   1.000
_cell.angle_alpha   90.00
_cell.angle_beta   90.00
_cell.angle_gamma   90.00
#
_symmetry.space_group_name_H-M   'P 1'
#
loop_
_entity.id
_entity.type
_entity.pdbx_description
1 polymer ?
#
loop_
_entity_poly.entity_id
_entity_poly.type
_entity_poly.pdbx_seq_one_letter_code
_entity_poly.pdbx_strand_id
1 'polypeptide(L)'
;MTDSTPISKLAAILAADVVGFSLKMGENEYLTLKNLKACRAIVDSAIKNNQGRIFTTAGDSVIAEFASPVNAIVAAVEFQKNIMARNASCAEEDQMQFRVGLNLGDVIVEGDNLYGDGVNVAARIESSAEAGGIHMSAKFYDCLLYTSPSPRDRQKSRMPSSA
;
A
#
# COMPACT_ATOMS: atom_id res chain seq x y z
N MET A 1 -14.17 30.68 4.70
CA MET A 1 -14.34 29.86 3.55
C MET A 1 -13.19 28.87 3.39
N THR A 2 -13.58 27.67 3.31
CA THR A 2 -12.58 26.63 3.15
C THR A 2 -12.04 26.64 1.74
N ASP A 3 -10.76 26.68 1.66
CA ASP A 3 -10.11 26.68 0.38
C ASP A 3 -9.65 25.26 0.04
N SER A 4 -10.22 24.71 -1.01
CA SER A 4 -9.83 23.40 -1.48
C SER A 4 -8.85 23.52 -2.64
N THR A 5 -8.03 24.56 -2.62
CA THR A 5 -7.03 24.76 -3.65
C THR A 5 -6.17 23.51 -3.78
N PRO A 6 -6.02 22.99 -5.00
CA PRO A 6 -5.18 21.80 -5.20
C PRO A 6 -3.73 22.07 -4.85
N ILE A 7 -3.09 21.11 -4.21
CA ILE A 7 -1.70 21.19 -3.83
C ILE A 7 -0.95 20.09 -4.58
N SER A 8 0.04 20.51 -5.38
CA SER A 8 0.91 19.57 -6.09
C SER A 8 2.15 19.30 -5.26
N LYS A 9 2.48 18.03 -5.08
CA LYS A 9 3.65 17.66 -4.28
C LYS A 9 4.16 16.29 -4.66
N LEU A 10 5.39 16.00 -4.26
CA LEU A 10 5.98 14.68 -4.40
C LEU A 10 5.61 13.87 -3.16
N ALA A 11 5.15 12.66 -3.35
CA ALA A 11 4.73 11.81 -2.23
C ALA A 11 5.01 10.34 -2.51
N ALA A 12 5.11 9.57 -1.44
CA ALA A 12 5.13 8.12 -1.53
C ALA A 12 3.68 7.65 -1.53
N ILE A 13 3.32 6.85 -2.53
CA ILE A 13 1.95 6.39 -2.73
C ILE A 13 1.90 4.88 -2.60
N LEU A 14 0.92 4.41 -1.84
CA LEU A 14 0.62 2.99 -1.71
C LEU A 14 -0.74 2.74 -2.36
N ALA A 15 -0.78 1.77 -3.28
CA ALA A 15 -2.02 1.29 -3.86
C ALA A 15 -2.15 -0.19 -3.54
N ALA A 16 -3.34 -0.62 -3.14
CA ALA A 16 -3.57 -2.02 -2.81
C ALA A 16 -4.98 -2.42 -3.19
N ASP A 17 -5.16 -3.69 -3.54
CA ASP A 17 -6.50 -4.24 -3.74
C ASP A 17 -6.47 -5.75 -3.47
N VAL A 18 -7.68 -6.33 -3.43
CA VAL A 18 -7.86 -7.75 -3.17
C VAL A 18 -7.74 -8.53 -4.47
N VAL A 19 -6.99 -9.61 -4.43
CA VAL A 19 -6.87 -10.52 -5.57
C VAL A 19 -8.21 -11.22 -5.80
N GLY A 20 -8.71 -11.12 -7.03
CA GLY A 20 -9.94 -11.82 -7.41
C GLY A 20 -11.20 -11.35 -6.71
N PHE A 21 -11.27 -10.07 -6.36
CA PHE A 21 -12.39 -9.53 -5.61
C PHE A 21 -13.73 -9.72 -6.35
N SER A 22 -13.76 -9.45 -7.65
CA SER A 22 -14.98 -9.58 -8.43
C SER A 22 -15.50 -11.01 -8.43
N LEU A 23 -14.59 -11.98 -8.55
CA LEU A 23 -14.95 -13.38 -8.52
C LEU A 23 -15.54 -13.77 -7.16
N LYS A 24 -14.90 -13.33 -6.09
CA LYS A 24 -15.36 -13.59 -4.74
C LYS A 24 -16.74 -12.98 -4.49
N MET A 25 -16.96 -11.76 -4.98
CA MET A 25 -18.27 -11.11 -4.88
C MET A 25 -19.34 -11.90 -5.62
N GLY A 26 -19.00 -12.44 -6.78
CA GLY A 26 -19.94 -13.25 -7.55
C GLY A 26 -20.28 -14.56 -6.87
N GLU A 27 -19.36 -15.12 -6.12
CA GLU A 27 -19.57 -16.40 -5.42
C GLU A 27 -20.37 -16.22 -4.14
N ASN A 28 -20.04 -15.22 -3.33
CA ASN A 28 -20.73 -14.96 -2.08
C ASN A 28 -20.48 -13.51 -1.65
N GLU A 29 -21.41 -12.66 -2.01
CA GLU A 29 -21.28 -11.22 -1.76
C GLU A 29 -21.20 -10.90 -0.28
N TYR A 30 -22.09 -11.47 0.53
CA TYR A 30 -22.11 -11.20 1.96
C TYR A 30 -20.81 -11.60 2.64
N LEU A 31 -20.34 -12.80 2.34
CA LEU A 31 -19.10 -13.31 2.95
C LEU A 31 -17.90 -12.47 2.52
N THR A 32 -17.86 -12.10 1.25
CA THR A 32 -16.77 -11.30 0.70
C THR A 32 -16.70 -9.93 1.37
N LEU A 33 -17.85 -9.28 1.54
CA LEU A 33 -17.87 -7.97 2.20
C LEU A 33 -17.52 -8.08 3.67
N LYS A 34 -17.93 -9.14 4.34
CA LYS A 34 -17.57 -9.37 5.73
C LYS A 34 -16.06 -9.52 5.88
N ASN A 35 -15.45 -10.33 5.01
CA ASN A 35 -14.01 -10.54 5.05
C ASN A 35 -13.24 -9.31 4.63
N LEU A 36 -13.77 -8.54 3.68
CA LEU A 36 -13.14 -7.29 3.29
C LEU A 36 -13.08 -6.31 4.46
N LYS A 37 -14.15 -6.20 5.23
CA LYS A 37 -14.17 -5.33 6.39
C LYS A 37 -13.09 -5.72 7.40
N ALA A 38 -12.96 -7.01 7.67
CA ALA A 38 -11.95 -7.50 8.61
C ALA A 38 -10.54 -7.19 8.10
N CYS A 39 -10.29 -7.42 6.82
CA CYS A 39 -8.98 -7.17 6.23
C CYS A 39 -8.69 -5.68 6.15
N ARG A 40 -9.70 -4.84 5.85
CA ARG A 40 -9.51 -3.40 5.79
C ARG A 40 -9.12 -2.83 7.15
N ALA A 41 -9.65 -3.40 8.23
CA ALA A 41 -9.23 -2.97 9.56
C ALA A 41 -7.73 -3.18 9.76
N ILE A 42 -7.20 -4.29 9.26
CA ILE A 42 -5.76 -4.58 9.34
C ILE A 42 -4.97 -3.60 8.49
N VAL A 43 -5.41 -3.38 7.25
CA VAL A 43 -4.73 -2.48 6.31
C VAL A 43 -4.73 -1.04 6.86
N ASP A 44 -5.90 -0.56 7.28
CA ASP A 44 -6.06 0.80 7.76
C ASP A 44 -5.21 1.06 9.00
N SER A 45 -5.16 0.09 9.91
CA SER A 45 -4.31 0.19 11.11
C SER A 45 -2.85 0.34 10.74
N ALA A 46 -2.35 -0.48 9.84
CA ALA A 46 -0.95 -0.43 9.44
C ALA A 46 -0.61 0.92 8.80
N ILE A 47 -1.50 1.42 7.96
CA ILE A 47 -1.27 2.70 7.30
C ILE A 47 -1.23 3.83 8.34
N LYS A 48 -2.19 3.85 9.26
CA LYS A 48 -2.24 4.89 10.29
C LYS A 48 -1.07 4.80 11.25
N ASN A 49 -0.68 3.59 11.63
CA ASN A 49 0.45 3.39 12.54
C ASN A 49 1.76 3.91 11.96
N ASN A 50 1.82 4.04 10.64
CA ASN A 50 3.02 4.50 9.96
C ASN A 50 2.82 5.88 9.34
N GLN A 51 1.92 6.68 9.89
CA GLN A 51 1.65 8.06 9.53
C GLN A 51 1.20 8.24 8.08
N GLY A 52 0.51 7.25 7.54
CA GLY A 52 -0.08 7.35 6.23
C GLY A 52 -1.46 7.99 6.29
N ARG A 53 -1.86 8.57 5.17
CA ARG A 53 -3.20 9.15 5.01
C ARG A 53 -3.94 8.36 3.95
N ILE A 54 -5.12 7.85 4.32
CA ILE A 54 -5.95 7.08 3.41
C ILE A 54 -6.90 8.04 2.70
N PHE A 55 -6.99 7.88 1.38
CA PHE A 55 -7.93 8.67 0.58
C PHE A 55 -9.16 7.85 0.27
N THR A 56 -10.22 8.52 -0.16
CA THR A 56 -11.48 7.86 -0.51
C THR A 56 -11.23 6.83 -1.59
N THR A 57 -11.69 5.61 -1.34
CA THR A 57 -11.51 4.50 -2.26
C THR A 57 -12.87 3.87 -2.54
N ALA A 58 -12.94 3.15 -3.66
CA ALA A 58 -14.14 2.43 -4.05
C ALA A 58 -13.87 0.94 -4.00
N GLY A 59 -14.87 0.19 -3.55
CA GLY A 59 -14.75 -1.26 -3.52
C GLY A 59 -13.63 -1.76 -2.63
N ASP A 60 -12.77 -2.56 -3.20
CA ASP A 60 -11.66 -3.17 -2.47
C ASP A 60 -10.35 -2.38 -2.56
N SER A 61 -10.34 -1.30 -3.33
CA SER A 61 -9.12 -0.51 -3.55
C SER A 61 -8.76 0.33 -2.33
N VAL A 62 -7.48 0.48 -2.09
CA VAL A 62 -6.95 1.37 -1.05
C VAL A 62 -5.88 2.22 -1.68
N ILE A 63 -5.97 3.53 -1.48
CA ILE A 63 -4.93 4.47 -1.90
C ILE A 63 -4.51 5.26 -0.67
N ALA A 64 -3.22 5.30 -0.41
CA ALA A 64 -2.69 6.03 0.73
C ALA A 64 -1.46 6.82 0.34
N GLU A 65 -1.24 7.89 1.05
CA GLU A 65 -0.09 8.77 0.86
C GLU A 65 0.76 8.75 2.12
N PHE A 66 2.07 8.78 1.93
CA PHE A 66 3.04 8.87 3.02
C PHE A 66 4.04 9.95 2.69
N ALA A 67 4.48 10.69 3.70
CA ALA A 67 5.55 11.66 3.53
C ALA A 67 6.90 10.96 3.36
N SER A 68 7.03 9.75 3.87
CA SER A 68 8.27 8.99 3.86
C SER A 68 8.10 7.66 3.13
N PRO A 69 8.96 7.36 2.13
CA PRO A 69 8.94 6.03 1.50
C PRO A 69 9.19 4.90 2.49
N VAL A 70 10.03 5.14 3.50
CA VAL A 70 10.29 4.12 4.53
C VAL A 70 9.01 3.77 5.26
N ASN A 71 8.21 4.77 5.64
CA ASN A 71 6.96 4.51 6.32
C ASN A 71 5.98 3.74 5.43
N ALA A 72 5.98 4.03 4.14
CA ALA A 72 5.10 3.34 3.21
C ALA A 72 5.45 1.85 3.10
N ILE A 73 6.73 1.52 2.97
CA ILE A 73 7.13 0.11 2.86
C ILE A 73 6.91 -0.63 4.18
N VAL A 74 7.16 0.03 5.31
CA VAL A 74 6.91 -0.59 6.61
C VAL A 74 5.43 -0.89 6.79
N ALA A 75 4.56 0.04 6.39
CA ALA A 75 3.12 -0.19 6.45
C ALA A 75 2.70 -1.38 5.58
N ALA A 76 3.24 -1.44 4.36
CA ALA A 76 2.91 -2.52 3.42
C ALA A 76 3.34 -3.88 3.98
N VAL A 77 4.55 -3.98 4.50
CA VAL A 77 5.05 -5.21 5.09
C VAL A 77 4.21 -5.60 6.29
N GLU A 78 3.90 -4.62 7.14
CA GLU A 78 3.11 -4.87 8.35
C GLU A 78 1.75 -5.48 8.00
N PHE A 79 1.01 -4.84 7.09
CA PHE A 79 -0.32 -5.38 6.83
C PHE A 79 -0.29 -6.69 6.04
N GLN A 80 0.68 -6.88 5.14
CA GLN A 80 0.79 -8.16 4.43
C GLN A 80 1.08 -9.30 5.40
N LYS A 81 1.93 -9.08 6.39
CA LYS A 81 2.21 -10.09 7.41
C LYS A 81 0.97 -10.36 8.26
N ASN A 82 0.24 -9.34 8.63
CA ASN A 82 -0.95 -9.51 9.45
C ASN A 82 -2.11 -10.17 8.69
N ILE A 83 -2.23 -9.87 7.39
CA ILE A 83 -3.19 -10.56 6.52
C ILE A 83 -2.83 -12.05 6.43
N MET A 84 -1.55 -12.35 6.25
CA MET A 84 -1.09 -13.74 6.19
C MET A 84 -1.42 -14.48 7.48
N ALA A 85 -1.18 -13.83 8.63
CA ALA A 85 -1.48 -14.43 9.93
C ALA A 85 -2.98 -14.68 10.08
N ARG A 86 -3.80 -13.73 9.65
CA ARG A 86 -5.26 -13.92 9.67
C ARG A 86 -5.68 -15.09 8.79
N ASN A 87 -5.13 -15.14 7.58
CA ASN A 87 -5.48 -16.21 6.63
C ASN A 87 -5.12 -17.58 7.20
N ALA A 88 -4.03 -17.68 7.93
CA ALA A 88 -3.60 -18.97 8.49
C ALA A 88 -4.61 -19.54 9.50
N SER A 89 -5.43 -18.66 10.09
CA SER A 89 -6.44 -19.09 11.08
C SER A 89 -7.86 -19.07 10.51
N CYS A 90 -8.00 -18.88 9.20
CA CYS A 90 -9.31 -18.82 8.53
C CYS A 90 -9.50 -20.01 7.61
N ALA A 91 -10.78 -20.38 7.40
CA ALA A 91 -11.13 -21.32 6.34
C ALA A 91 -10.75 -20.71 4.99
N GLU A 92 -10.51 -21.55 4.02
CA GLU A 92 -10.06 -21.10 2.71
C GLU A 92 -11.01 -20.07 2.09
N GLU A 93 -12.31 -20.27 2.22
CA GLU A 93 -13.28 -19.34 1.65
C GLU A 93 -13.28 -17.97 2.32
N ASP A 94 -12.68 -17.86 3.50
CA ASP A 94 -12.59 -16.60 4.22
C ASP A 94 -11.28 -15.88 4.00
N GLN A 95 -10.34 -16.50 3.30
CA GLN A 95 -9.03 -15.91 3.09
C GLN A 95 -9.08 -14.86 1.99
N MET A 96 -8.31 -13.78 2.20
CA MET A 96 -8.13 -12.74 1.20
C MET A 96 -6.66 -12.46 1.04
N GLN A 97 -6.25 -12.19 -0.19
CA GLN A 97 -4.88 -11.80 -0.48
C GLN A 97 -4.89 -10.43 -1.15
N PHE A 98 -3.92 -9.60 -0.81
CA PHE A 98 -3.80 -8.26 -1.35
C PHE A 98 -2.55 -8.16 -2.22
N ARG A 99 -2.66 -7.32 -3.25
CA ARG A 99 -1.50 -6.90 -4.04
C ARG A 99 -1.21 -5.47 -3.68
N VAL A 100 0.07 -5.12 -3.59
CA VAL A 100 0.49 -3.78 -3.20
C VAL A 100 1.43 -3.21 -4.24
N GLY A 101 1.22 -1.95 -4.60
CA GLY A 101 2.13 -1.20 -5.45
C GLY A 101 2.56 0.07 -4.72
N LEU A 102 3.85 0.35 -4.76
CA LEU A 102 4.44 1.53 -4.15
C LEU A 102 5.12 2.38 -5.21
N ASN A 103 4.87 3.68 -5.17
CA ASN A 103 5.48 4.60 -6.11
C ASN A 103 5.82 5.91 -5.41
N LEU A 104 6.88 6.55 -5.89
CA LEU A 104 7.21 7.90 -5.49
C LEU A 104 6.95 8.77 -6.71
N GLY A 105 6.04 9.71 -6.59
CA GLY A 105 5.66 10.50 -7.75
C GLY A 105 4.88 11.74 -7.37
N ASP A 106 4.60 12.56 -8.37
CA ASP A 106 3.86 13.78 -8.18
C ASP A 106 2.38 13.46 -8.04
N VAL A 107 1.78 14.10 -7.05
CA VAL A 107 0.35 13.95 -6.79
C VAL A 107 -0.27 15.31 -6.58
N ILE A 108 -1.58 15.36 -6.77
CA ILE A 108 -2.37 16.54 -6.51
C ILE A 108 -3.36 16.17 -5.41
N VAL A 109 -3.28 16.91 -4.30
CA VAL A 109 -4.19 16.71 -3.18
C VAL A 109 -5.24 17.79 -3.23
N GLU A 110 -6.50 17.38 -3.24
CA GLU A 110 -7.63 18.30 -3.21
C GLU A 110 -8.69 17.73 -2.29
N GLY A 111 -8.81 18.31 -1.10
CA GLY A 111 -9.71 17.79 -0.08
C GLY A 111 -9.32 16.38 0.31
N ASP A 112 -10.27 15.47 0.20
CA ASP A 112 -10.02 14.05 0.52
C ASP A 112 -9.64 13.22 -0.71
N ASN A 113 -9.31 13.89 -1.80
CA ASN A 113 -8.99 13.21 -3.04
C ASN A 113 -7.52 13.35 -3.38
N LEU A 114 -6.99 12.29 -3.97
CA LEU A 114 -5.60 12.25 -4.42
C LEU A 114 -5.60 11.92 -5.90
N TYR A 115 -5.00 12.78 -6.70
CA TYR A 115 -4.96 12.64 -8.15
C TYR A 115 -3.53 12.71 -8.65
N GLY A 116 -3.38 12.42 -9.91
CA GLY A 116 -2.13 12.65 -10.60
C GLY A 116 -1.51 11.38 -11.14
N ASP A 117 -0.47 11.57 -11.93
CA ASP A 117 0.21 10.46 -12.57
C ASP A 117 0.84 9.50 -11.56
N GLY A 118 1.32 10.04 -10.44
CA GLY A 118 1.91 9.21 -9.40
C GLY A 118 0.94 8.15 -8.87
N VAL A 119 -0.34 8.52 -8.74
CA VAL A 119 -1.36 7.57 -8.28
C VAL A 119 -1.62 6.51 -9.35
N ASN A 120 -1.71 6.92 -10.62
CA ASN A 120 -1.97 5.99 -11.70
C ASN A 120 -0.82 4.99 -11.87
N VAL A 121 0.40 5.45 -11.70
CA VAL A 121 1.57 4.57 -11.77
C VAL A 121 1.54 3.56 -10.63
N ALA A 122 1.22 4.01 -9.40
CA ALA A 122 1.14 3.10 -8.26
C ALA A 122 0.08 2.02 -8.52
N ALA A 123 -1.06 2.38 -9.09
CA ALA A 123 -2.12 1.43 -9.41
C ALA A 123 -1.66 0.41 -10.45
N ARG A 124 -0.92 0.85 -11.46
CA ARG A 124 -0.39 -0.06 -12.48
C ARG A 124 0.63 -1.02 -11.88
N ILE A 125 1.50 -0.53 -11.00
CA ILE A 125 2.48 -1.37 -10.32
C ILE A 125 1.78 -2.41 -9.47
N GLU A 126 0.74 -2.00 -8.74
CA GLU A 126 -0.04 -2.91 -7.91
C GLU A 126 -0.66 -4.01 -8.77
N SER A 127 -1.18 -3.67 -9.94
CA SER A 127 -1.82 -4.64 -10.83
C SER A 127 -0.84 -5.71 -11.32
N SER A 128 0.45 -5.41 -11.35
CA SER A 128 1.46 -6.37 -11.79
C SER A 128 2.05 -7.17 -10.63
N ALA A 129 1.64 -6.88 -9.40
CA ALA A 129 2.16 -7.59 -8.23
C ALA A 129 1.52 -8.96 -8.07
N GLU A 130 2.25 -9.86 -7.45
CA GLU A 130 1.73 -11.18 -7.12
C GLU A 130 0.83 -11.11 -5.89
N ALA A 131 -0.01 -12.12 -5.73
CA ALA A 131 -0.84 -12.25 -4.54
C ALA A 131 0.05 -12.26 -3.30
N GLY A 132 -0.26 -11.37 -2.35
CA GLY A 132 0.54 -11.23 -1.13
C GLY A 132 1.84 -10.48 -1.33
N GLY A 133 2.10 -9.99 -2.54
CA GLY A 133 3.36 -9.33 -2.86
C GLY A 133 3.32 -7.82 -2.75
N ILE A 134 4.50 -7.23 -2.79
CA ILE A 134 4.69 -5.78 -2.77
C ILE A 134 5.65 -5.45 -3.90
N HIS A 135 5.19 -4.67 -4.87
CA HIS A 135 6.04 -4.20 -5.97
C HIS A 135 6.25 -2.70 -5.80
N MET A 136 7.34 -2.20 -6.31
CA MET A 136 7.63 -0.77 -6.21
C MET A 136 8.30 -0.28 -7.49
N SER A 137 8.15 1.02 -7.75
CA SER A 137 8.83 1.63 -8.87
C SER A 137 10.32 1.75 -8.58
N ALA A 138 11.12 1.88 -9.65
CA ALA A 138 12.55 2.11 -9.49
C ALA A 138 12.81 3.40 -8.71
N LYS A 139 12.02 4.43 -8.98
CA LYS A 139 12.14 5.72 -8.29
C LYS A 139 11.90 5.57 -6.79
N PHE A 140 10.92 4.78 -6.40
CA PHE A 140 10.64 4.50 -4.99
C PHE A 140 11.81 3.76 -4.36
N TYR A 141 12.31 2.73 -5.04
CA TYR A 141 13.43 1.95 -4.54
C TYR A 141 14.67 2.81 -4.36
N ASP A 142 14.98 3.64 -5.34
CA ASP A 142 16.14 4.52 -5.25
C ASP A 142 16.00 5.48 -4.07
N CYS A 143 14.81 5.99 -3.84
CA CYS A 143 14.58 6.89 -2.71
C CYS A 143 14.78 6.19 -1.38
N LEU A 144 14.40 4.92 -1.28
CA LEU A 144 14.64 4.13 -0.07
C LEU A 144 16.13 4.05 0.26
N LEU A 145 16.97 3.89 -0.75
CA LEU A 145 18.41 3.81 -0.54
C LEU A 145 18.96 5.11 0.04
N TYR A 146 18.43 6.25 -0.42
CA TYR A 146 18.91 7.54 0.06
C TYR A 146 18.34 7.93 1.43
N THR A 147 17.18 7.41 1.79
CA THR A 147 16.55 7.73 3.07
C THR A 147 16.78 6.65 4.13
N SER A 148 17.57 5.63 3.81
CA SER A 148 17.88 4.60 4.78
C SER A 148 18.85 5.14 5.85
N PRO A 149 19.16 4.37 6.88
CA PRO A 149 19.93 4.84 8.03
C PRO A 149 21.28 5.45 7.65
N SER A 150 22.00 5.94 8.65
CA SER A 150 23.24 6.65 8.49
C SER A 150 24.22 5.93 7.55
N PRO A 151 25.20 6.64 6.99
CA PRO A 151 26.23 5.99 6.16
C PRO A 151 26.90 4.80 6.83
N ARG A 152 27.08 4.90 8.13
CA ARG A 152 27.66 3.80 8.89
C ARG A 152 26.80 2.56 8.84
N ASP A 153 25.51 2.73 9.01
CA ASP A 153 24.58 1.59 8.96
C ASP A 153 24.46 1.03 7.55
N ARG A 154 24.53 1.91 6.56
CA ARG A 154 24.50 1.45 5.16
C ARG A 154 25.72 0.60 4.84
N GLN A 155 26.88 0.94 5.37
CA GLN A 155 28.07 0.13 5.17
C GLN A 155 27.91 -1.26 5.76
N LYS A 156 27.38 -1.33 6.98
CA LYS A 156 27.11 -2.61 7.62
C LYS A 156 26.15 -3.44 6.78
N SER A 157 25.12 -2.82 6.25
CA SER A 157 24.13 -3.53 5.46
C SER A 157 24.73 -4.12 4.19
N ARG A 158 25.69 -3.47 3.59
CA ARG A 158 26.28 -3.94 2.35
C ARG A 158 27.20 -5.14 2.55
N MET A 159 27.83 -5.24 3.70
CA MET A 159 28.77 -6.33 3.92
C MET A 159 28.13 -7.71 3.82
N PRO A 160 27.00 -7.96 4.47
CA PRO A 160 26.36 -9.27 4.32
C PRO A 160 25.90 -9.55 2.90
N SER A 161 25.50 -8.55 2.17
CA SER A 161 24.95 -8.75 0.85
C SER A 161 25.99 -9.19 -0.16
N SER A 162 27.25 -9.04 0.16
CA SER A 162 28.31 -9.47 -0.73
C SER A 162 28.53 -10.96 -0.70
N ALA A 163 27.90 -11.64 0.21
CA ALA A 163 28.06 -13.09 0.33
C ALA A 163 27.25 -13.83 -0.71
#